data_c3a0ef97dcb30627f8e1576f44c82c2e
#
_entry.id   c3a0ef97dcb30627f8e1576f44c82c2e
#
_cell.length_a   1.000
_cell.length_b   1.000
_cell.length_c   1.000
_cell.angle_alpha   90.00
_cell.angle_beta   90.00
_cell.angle_gamma   90.00
#
_symmetry.space_group_name_H-M   'P 1'
#
loop_
_entity.id
_entity.type
_entity.pdbx_description
1 polymer ?
#
loop_
_entity_poly.entity_id
_entity_poly.type
_entity_poly.pdbx_seq_one_letter_code
_entity_poly.pdbx_strand_id
1 'polypeptide(L)' 'MTSVKDMKSLGDAVRKRRRELGYTQAFLAEYAGVSTSFLSELENGKETIQAGKMMEIIALLGMDVCVSKRGE' A
#
# COMPACT_ATOMS: atom_id res chain seq x y z
N MET A 1 1.55 -8.21 13.91
CA MET A 1 2.19 -7.30 12.94
C MET A 1 2.63 -8.09 11.71
N THR A 2 2.36 -7.59 10.52
CA THR A 2 2.77 -8.24 9.27
C THR A 2 4.09 -7.63 8.81
N SER A 3 5.10 -8.47 8.58
CA SER A 3 6.37 -8.02 8.03
C SER A 3 6.30 -7.99 6.51
N VAL A 4 6.81 -6.92 5.93
CA VAL A 4 6.85 -6.74 4.48
C VAL A 4 8.32 -6.78 4.06
N LYS A 5 8.66 -7.63 3.10
CA LYS A 5 10.06 -7.81 2.67
C LYS A 5 10.29 -7.50 1.19
N ASP A 6 9.23 -7.27 0.43
CA ASP A 6 9.33 -6.93 -0.98
C ASP A 6 8.07 -6.18 -1.41
N MET A 7 8.07 -5.70 -2.65
CA MET A 7 6.92 -4.94 -3.16
C MET A 7 5.67 -5.80 -3.30
N LYS A 8 5.84 -7.09 -3.57
CA LYS A 8 4.70 -8.01 -3.68
C LYS A 8 3.98 -8.14 -2.34
N SER A 9 4.71 -8.36 -1.26
CA SER A 9 4.11 -8.49 0.07
C SER A 9 3.55 -7.15 0.55
N LEU A 10 4.20 -6.04 0.19
CA LEU A 10 3.66 -4.71 0.50
C LEU A 10 2.33 -4.48 -0.23
N GLY A 11 2.27 -4.79 -1.50
CA GLY A 11 1.04 -4.66 -2.28
C GLY A 11 -0.10 -5.51 -1.74
N ASP A 12 0.21 -6.73 -1.32
CA ASP A 12 -0.77 -7.62 -0.70
C ASP A 12 -1.29 -7.04 0.62
N ALA A 13 -0.42 -6.44 1.42
CA ALA A 13 -0.82 -5.80 2.68
C ALA A 13 -1.75 -4.60 2.42
N VAL A 14 -1.44 -3.80 1.41
CA VAL A 14 -2.29 -2.66 1.02
C VAL A 14 -3.67 -3.14 0.59
N ARG A 15 -3.71 -4.16 -0.27
CA ARG A 15 -4.98 -4.73 -0.75
C ARG A 15 -5.81 -5.28 0.41
N LYS A 16 -5.19 -6.04 1.28
CA LYS A 16 -5.87 -6.65 2.43
C LYS A 16 -6.49 -5.57 3.31
N ARG A 17 -5.71 -4.54 3.65
CA ARG A 17 -6.20 -3.47 4.51
C ARG A 17 -7.32 -2.69 3.85
N ARG A 18 -7.19 -2.40 2.55
CA ARG A 18 -8.24 -1.73 1.79
C ARG A 18 -9.56 -2.49 1.89
N ARG A 19 -9.49 -3.82 1.70
CA ARG A 19 -10.67 -4.68 1.77
C ARG A 19 -11.25 -4.76 3.17
N GLU A 20 -10.41 -4.78 4.20
CA GLU A 20 -10.84 -4.76 5.60
C GLU A 20 -11.68 -3.52 5.89
N LEU A 21 -11.31 -2.40 5.28
CA LEU A 21 -12.04 -1.15 5.45
C LEU A 21 -13.27 -1.03 4.54
N GLY A 22 -13.49 -2.02 3.67
CA GLY A 22 -14.62 -2.01 2.75
C GLY A 22 -14.46 -1.07 1.57
N TYR A 23 -13.25 -0.65 1.25
CA TYR A 23 -13.00 0.30 0.16
C TYR A 23 -12.77 -0.43 -1.16
N THR A 24 -13.38 0.10 -2.24
CA THR A 24 -13.04 -0.33 -3.60
C THR A 24 -11.74 0.35 -4.02
N GLN A 25 -11.09 -0.17 -5.07
CA GLN A 25 -9.94 0.51 -5.64
C GLN A 25 -10.32 1.91 -6.13
N ALA A 26 -11.47 2.03 -6.79
CA ALA A 26 -11.93 3.31 -7.32
C ALA A 26 -12.10 4.35 -6.21
N PHE A 27 -12.71 3.95 -5.10
CA PHE A 27 -12.91 4.85 -3.96
C PHE A 27 -11.57 5.30 -3.37
N LEU A 28 -10.68 4.34 -3.11
CA LEU A 28 -9.39 4.68 -2.49
C LEU A 28 -8.54 5.53 -3.43
N ALA A 29 -8.53 5.23 -4.72
CA ALA A 29 -7.78 6.01 -5.69
C ALA A 29 -8.25 7.47 -5.71
N GLU A 30 -9.57 7.68 -5.76
CA GLU A 30 -10.13 9.02 -5.74
C GLU A 30 -9.78 9.74 -4.44
N TYR A 31 -9.94 9.08 -3.31
CA TYR A 31 -9.66 9.64 -2.00
C TYR A 31 -8.17 10.03 -1.85
N ALA A 32 -7.29 9.20 -2.38
CA ALA A 32 -5.85 9.41 -2.30
C ALA A 32 -5.31 10.35 -3.39
N GLY A 33 -6.13 10.71 -4.37
CA GLY A 33 -5.70 11.58 -5.47
C GLY A 33 -4.79 10.88 -6.46
N VAL A 34 -4.94 9.57 -6.64
CA VAL A 34 -4.17 8.79 -7.61
C VAL A 34 -5.11 8.11 -8.60
N SER A 35 -4.55 7.58 -9.69
CA SER A 35 -5.36 6.81 -10.64
C SER A 35 -5.62 5.41 -10.10
N THR A 36 -6.69 4.76 -10.58
CA THR A 36 -6.93 3.36 -10.26
C THR A 36 -5.82 2.47 -10.80
N SER A 37 -5.21 2.86 -11.93
CA SER A 37 -4.06 2.14 -12.48
C SER A 37 -2.88 2.17 -11.51
N PHE A 38 -2.59 3.33 -10.92
CA PHE A 38 -1.52 3.45 -9.93
C PHE A 38 -1.78 2.50 -8.76
N LEU A 39 -3.01 2.53 -8.22
CA LEU A 39 -3.36 1.71 -7.07
C LEU A 39 -3.29 0.22 -7.41
N SER A 40 -3.77 -0.16 -8.59
CA SER A 40 -3.70 -1.54 -9.05
C SER A 40 -2.24 -2.01 -9.17
N GLU A 41 -1.38 -1.17 -9.72
CA GLU A 41 0.05 -1.47 -9.83
C GLU A 41 0.70 -1.64 -8.46
N LEU A 42 0.36 -0.76 -7.53
CA LEU A 42 0.86 -0.85 -6.15
C LEU A 42 0.43 -2.18 -5.53
N GLU A 43 -0.84 -2.53 -5.63
CA GLU A 43 -1.38 -3.76 -5.04
C GLU A 43 -0.81 -5.02 -5.70
N ASN A 44 -0.37 -4.91 -6.95
CA ASN A 44 0.26 -6.03 -7.66
C ASN A 44 1.78 -6.08 -7.49
N GLY A 45 2.34 -5.19 -6.70
CA GLY A 45 3.75 -5.25 -6.34
C GLY A 45 4.72 -4.68 -7.37
N LYS A 46 4.27 -3.67 -8.13
CA LYS A 46 5.16 -3.02 -9.10
C LYS A 46 6.37 -2.43 -8.40
N GLU A 47 7.57 -2.86 -8.81
CA GLU A 47 8.81 -2.48 -8.13
C GLU A 47 9.21 -1.02 -8.36
N THR A 48 8.78 -0.43 -9.47
CA THR A 48 9.12 0.95 -9.81
C THR A 48 8.03 1.94 -9.42
N ILE A 49 7.25 1.61 -8.40
CA ILE A 49 6.16 2.48 -7.93
C ILE A 49 6.74 3.77 -7.32
N GLN A 50 6.01 4.89 -7.43
CA GLN A 50 6.43 6.15 -6.84
C GLN A 50 6.23 6.08 -5.32
N ALA A 51 7.35 6.11 -4.57
CA ALA A 51 7.35 5.82 -3.15
C ALA A 51 6.59 6.84 -2.32
N GLY A 52 6.66 8.12 -2.66
CA GLY A 52 5.94 9.14 -1.91
C GLY A 52 4.44 8.94 -1.93
N LYS A 53 3.89 8.64 -3.10
CA LYS A 53 2.47 8.34 -3.25
C LYS A 53 2.08 7.07 -2.52
N MET A 54 2.94 6.05 -2.58
CA MET A 54 2.73 4.80 -1.87
C MET A 54 2.63 5.03 -0.37
N MET A 55 3.54 5.83 0.19
CA MET A 55 3.53 6.15 1.62
C MET A 55 2.27 6.88 2.04
N GLU A 56 1.77 7.79 1.21
CA GLU A 56 0.53 8.50 1.48
C GLU A 56 -0.67 7.55 1.53
N ILE A 57 -0.72 6.57 0.61
CA ILE A 57 -1.79 5.58 0.58
C ILE A 57 -1.75 4.72 1.83
N ILE A 58 -0.57 4.28 2.24
CA ILE A 58 -0.40 3.48 3.45
C ILE A 58 -0.91 4.24 4.68
N ALA A 59 -0.56 5.52 4.78
CA ALA A 59 -1.03 6.36 5.88
C ALA A 59 -2.55 6.52 5.88
N LEU A 60 -3.15 6.73 4.71
CA LEU A 60 -4.60 6.85 4.58
C LEU A 60 -5.34 5.59 5.02
N LEU A 61 -4.69 4.45 4.89
CA LEU A 61 -5.27 3.17 5.31
C LEU A 61 -5.06 2.90 6.80
N GLY A 62 -4.48 3.84 7.52
CA GLY A 62 -4.24 3.69 8.96
C GLY A 62 -3.11 2.72 9.29
N MET A 63 -2.17 2.56 8.38
CA MET A 63 -1.01 1.71 8.59
C MET A 63 0.26 2.55 8.70
N ASP A 64 1.25 2.01 9.41
CA ASP A 64 2.56 2.65 9.56
C ASP A 64 3.62 1.80 8.90
N VAL A 65 4.62 2.49 8.34
CA VAL A 65 5.81 1.81 7.82
C VAL A 65 6.89 1.89 8.89
N CYS A 66 7.40 0.74 9.29
CA CYS A 66 8.45 0.65 10.29
C CYS A 66 9.71 0.03 9.68
N VAL A 67 10.84 0.60 10.03
CA VAL A 67 12.13 0.07 9.60
C VAL A 67 12.89 -0.34 10.86
N SER A 68 13.34 -1.58 10.89
CA SER A 68 14.10 -2.08 12.02
C SER A 68 15.42 -2.66 11.54
N LYS A 69 16.41 -2.58 12.43
CA LYS A 69 17.72 -3.16 12.17
C LYS A 69 17.60 -4.68 12.18
N ARG A 70 18.24 -5.32 11.21
CA ARG A 70 18.21 -6.78 11.12
C ARG A 70 18.85 -7.39 12.37
N GLY A 71 18.20 -8.42 12.92
CA GLY A 71 18.66 -9.12 14.11
C GLY A 71 18.16 -8.55 15.42
N GLU A 72 17.28 -7.57 15.36
CA GLU A 72 16.69 -6.95 16.56
C GLU A 72 15.20 -7.22 16.70
#